data_0b0e277e196038ae4ec47f3f08df859e
#
_entry.id   0b0e277e196038ae4ec47f3f08df859e
#
_cell.length_a   1.000
_cell.length_b   1.000
_cell.length_c   1.000
_cell.angle_alpha   90.00
_cell.angle_beta   90.00
_cell.angle_gamma   90.00
#
_symmetry.space_group_name_H-M   'P 1'
#
loop_
_entity.id
_entity.type
_entity.pdbx_description
1 polymer ?
#
loop_
_entity_poly.entity_id
_entity_poly.type
_entity_poly.pdbx_seq_one_letter_code
_entity_poly.pdbx_strand_id
1 'polypeptide(L)'
;MKKVSQTLTALLLSSVVVSSVFATENHQNAASADYELEKVLIFSRHGLRSPVEKDPQEMAKYSPYAWAKWDVPSGYLTAKGTVLETYFGQYLGQWLADKGVLT
;
A
#
# COMPACT_ATOMS: atom_id res chain seq x y z
N MET A 1 51.61 53.85 -17.37
CA MET A 1 50.55 53.07 -18.11
C MET A 1 50.61 51.69 -17.58
N LYS A 2 49.66 51.34 -16.71
CA LYS A 2 49.60 50.03 -16.06
C LYS A 2 48.60 49.14 -16.79
N LYS A 3 49.10 48.01 -17.34
CA LYS A 3 48.27 46.98 -17.96
C LYS A 3 47.58 46.18 -16.87
N VAL A 4 46.25 46.19 -16.88
CA VAL A 4 45.43 45.33 -16.03
C VAL A 4 45.25 44.00 -16.74
N SER A 5 45.81 42.96 -16.14
CA SER A 5 45.61 41.57 -16.57
C SER A 5 44.30 41.06 -16.01
N GLN A 6 43.34 40.77 -16.88
CA GLN A 6 42.11 40.11 -16.51
C GLN A 6 42.33 38.61 -16.51
N THR A 7 42.41 38.01 -15.33
CA THR A 7 42.36 36.56 -15.17
C THR A 7 40.93 36.10 -15.21
N LEU A 8 40.57 35.42 -16.28
CA LEU A 8 39.26 34.80 -16.48
C LEU A 8 39.22 33.50 -15.67
N THR A 9 38.53 33.55 -14.55
CA THR A 9 38.30 32.37 -13.72
C THR A 9 37.10 31.61 -14.29
N ALA A 10 37.38 30.54 -15.01
CA ALA A 10 36.36 29.60 -15.51
C ALA A 10 35.83 28.75 -14.33
N LEU A 11 34.61 29.02 -13.91
CA LEU A 11 33.90 28.21 -12.92
C LEU A 11 33.29 27.00 -13.61
N LEU A 12 33.95 25.85 -13.51
CA LEU A 12 33.42 24.56 -13.95
C LEU A 12 32.32 24.12 -12.97
N LEU A 13 31.06 24.35 -13.34
CA LEU A 13 29.93 23.71 -12.68
C LEU A 13 29.91 22.23 -13.09
N SER A 14 30.44 21.38 -12.22
CA SER A 14 30.27 19.95 -12.30
C SER A 14 28.83 19.58 -11.88
N SER A 15 27.94 19.39 -12.84
CA SER A 15 26.60 18.84 -12.61
C SER A 15 26.74 17.35 -12.32
N VAL A 16 26.65 16.98 -11.04
CA VAL A 16 26.49 15.59 -10.62
C VAL A 16 25.07 15.16 -10.99
N VAL A 17 24.93 14.46 -12.10
CA VAL A 17 23.70 13.75 -12.46
C VAL A 17 23.64 12.53 -11.54
N VAL A 18 22.86 12.64 -10.46
CA VAL A 18 22.48 11.49 -9.65
C VAL A 18 21.45 10.71 -10.46
N SER A 19 21.92 9.75 -11.24
CA SER A 19 21.07 8.75 -11.83
C SER A 19 20.55 7.86 -10.69
N SER A 20 19.34 8.14 -10.19
CA SER A 20 18.60 7.20 -9.37
C SER A 20 18.27 5.98 -10.23
N VAL A 21 19.09 4.97 -10.12
CA VAL A 21 18.79 3.64 -10.63
C VAL A 21 17.65 3.13 -9.75
N PHE A 22 16.41 3.37 -10.17
CA PHE A 22 15.31 2.54 -9.69
C PHE A 22 15.59 1.14 -10.21
N ALA A 23 16.13 0.30 -9.35
CA ALA A 23 16.11 -1.13 -9.58
C ALA A 23 14.63 -1.52 -9.63
N THR A 24 14.06 -1.54 -10.83
CA THR A 24 12.84 -2.27 -11.08
C THR A 24 13.25 -3.72 -10.86
N GLU A 25 12.96 -4.25 -9.68
CA GLU A 25 12.99 -5.67 -9.47
C GLU A 25 11.93 -6.26 -10.42
N ASN A 26 12.40 -6.58 -11.61
CA ASN A 26 11.71 -7.50 -12.48
C ASN A 26 11.74 -8.86 -11.76
N HIS A 27 10.78 -9.08 -10.88
CA HIS A 27 10.37 -10.42 -10.53
C HIS A 27 9.75 -11.04 -11.78
N GLN A 28 10.57 -11.23 -12.79
CA GLN A 28 10.26 -12.19 -13.84
C GLN A 28 10.23 -13.54 -13.13
N ASN A 29 9.01 -14.01 -12.88
CA ASN A 29 8.74 -15.37 -12.52
C ASN A 29 9.38 -16.30 -13.54
N ALA A 30 10.64 -16.67 -13.32
CA ALA A 30 11.36 -17.65 -14.14
C ALA A 30 10.87 -19.09 -13.87
N ALA A 31 9.63 -19.26 -13.37
CA ALA A 31 9.10 -20.57 -12.99
C ALA A 31 7.72 -20.89 -13.60
N SER A 32 7.29 -20.19 -14.66
CA SER A 32 5.90 -20.34 -15.10
C SER A 32 5.71 -21.08 -16.42
N ALA A 33 6.75 -21.68 -17.01
CA ALA A 33 6.59 -22.40 -18.27
C ALA A 33 5.87 -23.75 -18.13
N ASP A 34 5.85 -24.32 -16.91
CA ASP A 34 5.35 -25.68 -16.69
C ASP A 34 4.11 -25.76 -15.77
N TYR A 35 3.58 -24.63 -15.33
CA TYR A 35 2.43 -24.61 -14.41
C TYR A 35 1.30 -23.74 -14.92
N GLU A 36 0.09 -24.29 -14.91
CA GLU A 36 -1.15 -23.58 -15.17
C GLU A 36 -1.84 -23.24 -13.84
N LEU A 37 -2.29 -21.99 -13.68
CA LEU A 37 -3.01 -21.58 -12.49
C LEU A 37 -4.47 -22.03 -12.57
N GLU A 38 -4.81 -23.11 -11.87
CA GLU A 38 -6.16 -23.67 -11.88
C GLU A 38 -7.10 -23.07 -10.84
N LYS A 39 -6.56 -22.65 -9.71
CA LYS A 39 -7.39 -22.16 -8.59
C LYS A 39 -6.64 -21.17 -7.71
N VAL A 40 -7.34 -20.13 -7.28
CA VAL A 40 -6.89 -19.20 -6.25
C VAL A 40 -7.78 -19.35 -5.03
N LEU A 41 -7.16 -19.45 -3.85
CA LEU A 41 -7.86 -19.48 -2.58
C LEU A 41 -7.43 -18.25 -1.75
N ILE A 42 -8.40 -17.41 -1.40
CA ILE A 42 -8.16 -16.16 -0.71
C ILE A 42 -8.77 -16.24 0.68
N PHE A 43 -7.92 -16.06 1.69
CA PHE A 43 -8.34 -15.89 3.07
C PHE A 43 -8.21 -14.44 3.46
N SER A 44 -9.31 -13.81 3.80
CA SER A 44 -9.29 -12.42 4.25
C SER A 44 -10.11 -12.25 5.52
N ARG A 45 -9.87 -11.14 6.21
CA ARG A 45 -10.68 -10.70 7.35
C ARG A 45 -11.51 -9.48 6.91
N HIS A 46 -12.61 -9.25 7.61
CA HIS A 46 -13.38 -8.01 7.42
C HIS A 46 -12.51 -6.77 7.63
N GLY A 47 -12.85 -5.67 6.98
CA GLY A 47 -12.21 -4.38 7.14
C GLY A 47 -12.45 -3.71 8.50
N LEU A 48 -12.09 -2.45 8.59
CA LEU A 48 -12.23 -1.67 9.83
C LEU A 48 -13.73 -1.47 10.16
N ARG A 49 -14.17 -2.15 11.20
CA ARG A 49 -15.56 -2.10 11.68
C ARG A 49 -15.63 -1.95 13.20
N SER A 50 -16.78 -1.53 13.68
CA SER A 50 -17.09 -1.56 15.11
C SER A 50 -17.15 -3.00 15.65
N PRO A 51 -16.92 -3.22 16.95
CA PRO A 51 -17.12 -4.51 17.60
C PRO A 51 -18.56 -5.03 17.41
N VAL A 52 -18.71 -6.35 17.39
CA VAL A 52 -20.02 -6.98 17.37
C VAL A 52 -20.64 -6.95 18.77
N GLU A 53 -19.79 -7.12 19.78
CA GLU A 53 -20.21 -7.05 21.18
C GLU A 53 -20.60 -5.62 21.55
N LYS A 54 -21.77 -5.48 22.19
CA LYS A 54 -22.35 -4.19 22.58
C LYS A 54 -22.34 -3.98 24.09
N ASP A 55 -22.32 -5.07 24.84
CA ASP A 55 -22.39 -5.00 26.29
C ASP A 55 -21.08 -4.48 26.86
N PRO A 56 -21.06 -3.31 27.51
CA PRO A 56 -19.86 -2.76 28.12
C PRO A 56 -19.25 -3.70 29.18
N GLN A 57 -20.06 -4.51 29.85
CA GLN A 57 -19.58 -5.46 30.87
C GLN A 57 -18.83 -6.62 30.22
N GLU A 58 -19.34 -7.13 29.10
CA GLU A 58 -18.63 -8.15 28.34
C GLU A 58 -17.34 -7.60 27.74
N MET A 59 -17.38 -6.39 27.20
CA MET A 59 -16.19 -5.74 26.64
C MET A 59 -15.12 -5.45 27.69
N ALA A 60 -15.52 -5.11 28.93
CA ALA A 60 -14.59 -4.88 30.03
C ALA A 60 -13.78 -6.13 30.43
N LYS A 61 -14.25 -7.33 30.09
CA LYS A 61 -13.50 -8.57 30.33
C LYS A 61 -12.26 -8.70 29.47
N TYR A 62 -12.21 -8.01 28.33
CA TYR A 62 -11.09 -8.10 27.37
C TYR A 62 -10.03 -7.02 27.55
N SER A 63 -10.38 -5.90 28.19
CA SER A 63 -9.44 -4.81 28.41
C SER A 63 -9.86 -3.96 29.62
N PRO A 64 -8.90 -3.59 30.50
CA PRO A 64 -9.17 -2.66 31.60
C PRO A 64 -9.28 -1.20 31.10
N TYR A 65 -8.93 -0.93 29.85
CA TYR A 65 -8.99 0.39 29.28
C TYR A 65 -10.36 0.66 28.64
N ALA A 66 -10.73 1.94 28.59
CA ALA A 66 -11.95 2.36 27.91
C ALA A 66 -11.87 2.03 26.41
N TRP A 67 -12.93 1.44 25.89
CA TRP A 67 -13.06 1.15 24.47
C TRP A 67 -13.34 2.43 23.68
N ALA A 68 -12.84 2.45 22.44
CA ALA A 68 -13.14 3.54 21.53
C ALA A 68 -14.65 3.69 21.29
N LYS A 69 -15.10 4.94 21.20
CA LYS A 69 -16.46 5.23 20.75
C LYS A 69 -16.52 5.12 19.23
N TRP A 70 -17.54 4.43 18.75
CA TRP A 70 -17.75 4.18 17.34
C TRP A 70 -18.93 5.02 16.84
N ASP A 71 -18.79 5.60 15.67
CA ASP A 71 -19.78 6.42 14.98
C ASP A 71 -20.75 5.59 14.11
N VAL A 72 -20.59 4.27 14.12
CA VAL A 72 -21.40 3.33 13.37
C VAL A 72 -22.01 2.28 14.32
N PRO A 73 -23.13 1.67 13.92
CA PRO A 73 -23.73 0.58 14.68
C PRO A 73 -22.76 -0.60 14.88
N SER A 74 -23.01 -1.40 15.90
CA SER A 74 -22.24 -2.60 16.22
C SER A 74 -22.15 -3.56 15.02
N GLY A 75 -20.93 -3.96 14.69
CA GLY A 75 -20.64 -4.87 13.57
C GLY A 75 -20.61 -4.22 12.18
N TYR A 76 -20.89 -2.93 12.06
CA TYR A 76 -20.85 -2.22 10.78
C TYR A 76 -19.45 -1.68 10.47
N LEU A 77 -19.11 -1.66 9.19
CA LEU A 77 -17.90 -0.99 8.70
C LEU A 77 -17.97 0.51 9.00
N THR A 78 -16.84 1.08 9.39
CA THR A 78 -16.69 2.54 9.42
C THR A 78 -16.65 3.08 7.98
N ALA A 79 -16.87 4.38 7.80
CA ALA A 79 -16.72 5.01 6.49
C ALA A 79 -15.31 4.75 5.90
N LYS A 80 -14.26 4.84 6.73
CA LYS A 80 -12.89 4.50 6.32
C LYS A 80 -12.76 3.02 5.97
N GLY A 81 -13.38 2.13 6.73
CA GLY A 81 -13.39 0.70 6.45
C GLY A 81 -14.02 0.40 5.09
N THR A 82 -15.15 1.02 4.77
CA THR A 82 -15.82 0.86 3.47
C THR A 82 -14.93 1.29 2.31
N VAL A 83 -14.27 2.44 2.42
CA VAL A 83 -13.34 2.93 1.39
C VAL A 83 -12.17 1.96 1.21
N LEU A 84 -11.57 1.48 2.29
CA LEU A 84 -10.44 0.54 2.24
C LEU A 84 -10.85 -0.80 1.61
N GLU A 85 -12.05 -1.32 1.92
CA GLU A 85 -12.58 -2.54 1.29
C GLU A 85 -12.80 -2.35 -0.22
N THR A 86 -13.25 -1.17 -0.63
CA THR A 86 -13.41 -0.85 -2.05
C THR A 86 -12.06 -0.89 -2.78
N TYR A 87 -11.03 -0.25 -2.22
CA TYR A 87 -9.69 -0.29 -2.80
C TYR A 87 -9.10 -1.70 -2.82
N PHE A 88 -9.30 -2.45 -1.75
CA PHE A 88 -8.85 -3.84 -1.68
C PHE A 88 -9.54 -4.70 -2.76
N GLY A 89 -10.85 -4.54 -2.92
CA GLY A 89 -11.60 -5.25 -3.96
C GLY A 89 -11.13 -4.90 -5.38
N GLN A 90 -10.86 -3.63 -5.65
CA GLN A 90 -10.30 -3.18 -6.94
C GLN A 90 -8.91 -3.78 -7.18
N TYR A 91 -8.03 -3.71 -6.20
CA TYR A 91 -6.69 -4.29 -6.30
C TYR A 91 -6.74 -5.79 -6.57
N LEU A 92 -7.57 -6.50 -5.80
CA LEU A 92 -7.70 -7.94 -5.93
C LEU A 92 -8.30 -8.35 -7.29
N GLY A 93 -9.32 -7.62 -7.76
CA GLY A 93 -9.93 -7.84 -9.05
C GLY A 93 -8.91 -7.66 -10.19
N GLN A 94 -8.13 -6.59 -10.16
CA GLN A 94 -7.07 -6.37 -11.13
C GLN A 94 -6.01 -7.47 -11.07
N TRP A 95 -5.56 -7.83 -9.89
CA TRP A 95 -4.57 -8.88 -9.72
C TRP A 95 -5.05 -10.24 -10.26
N LEU A 96 -6.30 -10.60 -10.02
CA LEU A 96 -6.90 -11.83 -10.53
C LEU A 96 -7.04 -11.81 -12.07
N ALA A 97 -7.41 -10.65 -12.64
CA ALA A 97 -7.47 -10.47 -14.08
C ALA A 97 -6.08 -10.60 -14.73
N ASP A 98 -5.06 -9.96 -14.15
CA ASP A 98 -3.68 -10.06 -14.62
C ASP A 98 -3.12 -11.50 -14.56
N LYS A 99 -3.66 -12.33 -13.68
CA LYS A 99 -3.34 -13.75 -13.57
C LYS A 99 -4.20 -14.65 -14.48
N GLY A 100 -5.14 -14.08 -15.22
CA GLY A 100 -6.03 -14.84 -16.11
C GLY A 100 -7.10 -15.66 -15.39
N VAL A 101 -7.33 -15.40 -14.10
CA VAL A 101 -8.34 -16.10 -13.29
C VAL A 101 -9.73 -15.51 -13.47
N LEU A 102 -9.81 -14.21 -13.74
CA LEU A 102 -11.05 -13.51 -14.11
C LEU A 102 -10.99 -13.16 -15.59
N THR A 103 -11.98 -13.57 -16.32
CA THR A 103 -12.24 -13.23 -17.73
C THR A 103 -13.36 -12.21 -17.83
#